data_955c099c4db815ea2611bee0b6e45c87
#
_entry.id   955c099c4db815ea2611bee0b6e45c87
#
_cell.length_a   1.000
_cell.length_b   1.000
_cell.length_c   1.000
_cell.angle_alpha   90.00
_cell.angle_beta   90.00
_cell.angle_gamma   90.00
#
_symmetry.space_group_name_H-M   'P 1'
#
loop_
_entity.id
_entity.type
_entity.pdbx_description
1 polymer ?
#
loop_
_entity_poly.entity_id
_entity_poly.type
_entity_poly.pdbx_seq_one_letter_code
_entity_poly.pdbx_strand_id
1 'polypeptide(L)'
;MSQQNISVLTLTVVASGTIAAGHAVGFNGATVTTQGGKPMGIAMTAAATGNALAVVTHGTAVVETGAAITLGQALIADTQGRLIPATSALHIAAGATAVTSSAANGAILTGGDAPEFVIGDALQPAAGAGEFIEILLRR
;
A
#
# COMPACT_ATOMS: atom_id res chain seq x y z
N MET A 1 8.23 17.79 10.15
CA MET A 1 9.19 17.39 9.11
C MET A 1 8.59 17.79 7.77
N SER A 2 9.36 18.46 6.92
CA SER A 2 8.93 18.76 5.56
C SER A 2 9.05 17.50 4.71
N GLN A 3 8.19 17.35 3.70
CA GLN A 3 8.23 16.24 2.76
C GLN A 3 9.44 16.37 1.84
N GLN A 4 10.31 15.37 1.80
CA GLN A 4 11.57 15.41 1.05
C GLN A 4 11.54 14.49 -0.18
N ASN A 5 10.83 13.36 -0.12
CA ASN A 5 10.75 12.37 -1.19
C ASN A 5 12.15 11.93 -1.68
N ILE A 6 12.95 11.37 -0.78
CA ILE A 6 14.33 10.94 -1.06
C ILE A 6 14.29 9.51 -1.63
N SER A 7 14.25 9.37 -2.95
CA SER A 7 14.29 8.07 -3.60
C SER A 7 15.73 7.55 -3.70
N VAL A 8 15.95 6.32 -3.22
CA VAL A 8 17.22 5.60 -3.36
C VAL A 8 17.22 4.75 -4.64
N LEU A 9 16.10 4.12 -4.94
CA LEU A 9 15.91 3.37 -6.19
C LEU A 9 14.55 3.70 -6.79
N THR A 10 14.58 4.17 -8.02
CA THR A 10 13.40 4.45 -8.83
C THR A 10 13.44 3.59 -10.08
N LEU A 11 12.35 2.90 -10.37
CA LEU A 11 12.18 2.09 -11.58
C LEU A 11 11.17 2.77 -12.50
N THR A 12 11.38 2.60 -13.81
CA THR A 12 10.43 3.08 -14.81
C THR A 12 9.53 1.93 -15.25
N VAL A 13 8.22 2.15 -15.20
CA VAL A 13 7.22 1.21 -15.70
C VAL A 13 6.31 1.91 -16.71
N VAL A 14 5.68 1.13 -17.58
CA VAL A 14 4.60 1.62 -18.43
C VAL A 14 3.28 1.43 -17.70
N ALA A 15 2.53 2.51 -17.52
CA ALA A 15 1.24 2.47 -16.84
C ALA A 15 0.23 1.65 -17.65
N SER A 16 -0.36 0.63 -17.06
CA SER A 16 -1.42 -0.18 -17.67
C SER A 16 -2.83 0.34 -17.37
N GLY A 17 -2.94 1.41 -16.61
CA GLY A 17 -4.16 2.14 -16.27
C GLY A 17 -3.82 3.56 -15.84
N THR A 18 -4.81 4.37 -15.54
CA THR A 18 -4.58 5.70 -14.95
C THR A 18 -4.08 5.54 -13.51
N ILE A 19 -2.95 6.17 -13.22
CA ILE A 19 -2.31 6.13 -11.90
C ILE A 19 -2.19 7.55 -11.37
N ALA A 20 -2.58 7.77 -10.13
CA ALA A 20 -2.39 9.05 -9.45
C ALA A 20 -1.02 9.10 -8.75
N ALA A 21 -0.47 10.30 -8.59
CA ALA A 21 0.74 10.51 -7.81
C ALA A 21 0.53 10.10 -6.35
N GLY A 22 1.53 9.49 -5.73
CA GLY A 22 1.46 9.04 -4.34
C GLY A 22 0.68 7.74 -4.11
N HIS A 23 0.24 7.07 -5.18
CA HIS A 23 -0.47 5.79 -5.09
C HIS A 23 0.48 4.60 -5.22
N ALA A 24 0.10 3.49 -4.59
CA ALA A 24 0.79 2.21 -4.68
C ALA A 24 0.60 1.58 -6.07
N VAL A 25 1.71 1.20 -6.70
CA VAL A 25 1.75 0.61 -8.05
C VAL A 25 2.16 -0.85 -7.95
N GLY A 26 1.42 -1.74 -8.57
CA GLY A 26 1.72 -3.17 -8.68
C GLY A 26 2.75 -3.48 -9.76
N PHE A 27 3.23 -4.73 -9.78
CA PHE A 27 4.21 -5.20 -10.78
C PHE A 27 3.67 -5.25 -12.22
N ASN A 28 2.37 -5.17 -12.37
CA ASN A 28 1.68 -5.11 -13.66
C ASN A 28 1.56 -3.69 -14.23
N GLY A 29 2.12 -2.68 -13.56
CA GLY A 29 2.01 -1.28 -13.98
C GLY A 29 0.64 -0.64 -13.73
N ALA A 30 -0.20 -1.26 -12.89
CA ALA A 30 -1.50 -0.71 -12.48
C ALA A 30 -1.47 -0.26 -11.02
N THR A 31 -2.40 0.60 -10.63
CA THR A 31 -2.68 0.89 -9.21
C THR A 31 -3.04 -0.41 -8.48
N VAL A 32 -2.54 -0.59 -7.27
CA VAL A 32 -2.97 -1.71 -6.40
C VAL A 32 -4.44 -1.51 -6.04
N THR A 33 -5.27 -2.50 -6.33
CA THR A 33 -6.73 -2.47 -6.10
C THR A 33 -7.21 -3.47 -5.06
N THR A 34 -6.29 -4.26 -4.50
CA THR A 34 -6.59 -5.20 -3.41
C THR A 34 -5.98 -4.66 -2.12
N GLN A 35 -6.79 -4.53 -1.07
CA GLN A 35 -6.29 -4.09 0.23
C GLN A 35 -5.19 -5.03 0.72
N GLY A 36 -4.08 -4.46 1.18
CA GLY A 36 -2.90 -5.22 1.57
C GLY A 36 -2.16 -5.90 0.43
N GLY A 37 -2.57 -5.65 -0.82
CA GLY A 37 -1.91 -6.22 -2.01
C GLY A 37 -0.44 -5.82 -2.12
N LYS A 38 0.38 -6.69 -2.73
CA LYS A 38 1.82 -6.48 -2.86
C LYS A 38 2.14 -5.42 -3.91
N PRO A 39 2.66 -4.24 -3.52
CA PRO A 39 3.08 -3.22 -4.46
C PRO A 39 4.50 -3.47 -4.97
N MET A 40 4.83 -2.90 -6.12
CA MET A 40 6.21 -2.72 -6.56
C MET A 40 6.83 -1.48 -5.89
N GLY A 41 6.06 -0.42 -5.72
CA GLY A 41 6.49 0.84 -5.12
C GLY A 41 5.40 1.90 -5.18
N ILE A 42 5.81 3.17 -5.07
CA ILE A 42 4.93 4.35 -5.05
C ILE A 42 5.15 5.19 -6.32
N ALA A 43 4.06 5.60 -6.96
CA ALA A 43 4.10 6.51 -8.11
C ALA A 43 4.62 7.90 -7.70
N MET A 44 5.69 8.38 -8.33
CA MET A 44 6.20 9.74 -8.09
C MET A 44 5.30 10.80 -8.72
N THR A 45 4.71 10.49 -9.87
CA THR A 45 3.86 11.38 -10.65
C THR A 45 2.63 10.65 -11.14
N ALA A 46 1.61 11.37 -11.56
CA ALA A 46 0.46 10.78 -12.24
C ALA A 46 0.85 10.32 -13.64
N ALA A 47 0.22 9.25 -14.12
CA ALA A 47 0.38 8.76 -15.49
C ALA A 47 -0.94 8.24 -16.06
N ALA A 48 -1.17 8.51 -17.35
CA ALA A 48 -2.23 7.87 -18.11
C ALA A 48 -1.75 6.52 -18.68
N THR A 49 -2.69 5.67 -19.04
CA THR A 49 -2.40 4.38 -19.70
C THR A 49 -1.44 4.53 -20.86
N GLY A 50 -0.42 3.69 -20.90
CA GLY A 50 0.61 3.66 -21.95
C GLY A 50 1.77 4.61 -21.73
N ASN A 51 1.70 5.52 -20.76
CA ASN A 51 2.79 6.45 -20.45
C ASN A 51 3.82 5.83 -19.48
N ALA A 52 5.06 6.27 -19.62
CA ALA A 52 6.11 5.91 -18.68
C ALA A 52 5.88 6.59 -17.32
N LEU A 53 6.10 5.85 -16.25
CA LEU A 53 5.91 6.27 -14.88
C LEU A 53 7.14 5.93 -14.05
N ALA A 54 7.64 6.88 -13.27
CA ALA A 54 8.67 6.65 -12.28
C ALA A 54 8.04 6.15 -10.96
N VAL A 55 8.50 4.99 -10.50
CA VAL A 55 8.02 4.32 -9.28
C VAL A 55 9.16 4.21 -8.29
N VAL A 56 9.00 4.82 -7.12
CA VAL A 56 9.98 4.74 -6.01
C VAL A 56 9.82 3.40 -5.31
N THR A 57 10.89 2.63 -5.28
CA THR A 57 10.90 1.30 -4.65
C THR A 57 11.66 1.28 -3.32
N HIS A 58 12.66 2.14 -3.15
CA HIS A 58 13.47 2.25 -1.93
C HIS A 58 13.69 3.72 -1.57
N GLY A 59 13.83 3.98 -0.28
CA GLY A 59 14.02 5.31 0.28
C GLY A 59 12.76 5.85 0.91
N THR A 60 12.49 7.15 0.75
CA THR A 60 11.25 7.77 1.19
C THR A 60 10.37 8.13 -0.01
N ALA A 61 9.08 8.14 0.19
CA ALA A 61 8.11 8.54 -0.83
C ALA A 61 6.97 9.35 -0.21
N VAL A 62 6.43 10.28 -0.98
CA VAL A 62 5.21 11.01 -0.62
C VAL A 62 4.01 10.22 -1.12
N VAL A 63 3.07 9.92 -0.22
CA VAL A 63 1.91 9.07 -0.50
C VAL A 63 0.60 9.76 -0.14
N GLU A 64 -0.47 9.44 -0.86
CA GLU A 64 -1.82 9.84 -0.49
C GLU A 64 -2.38 8.87 0.55
N THR A 65 -3.00 9.41 1.60
CA THR A 65 -3.59 8.64 2.68
C THR A 65 -5.03 8.25 2.39
N GLY A 66 -5.42 7.04 2.75
CA GLY A 66 -6.81 6.56 2.68
C GLY A 66 -7.55 6.61 4.02
N ALA A 67 -6.84 6.89 5.12
CA ALA A 67 -7.38 6.97 6.48
C ALA A 67 -6.48 7.84 7.37
N ALA A 68 -6.88 8.05 8.62
CA ALA A 68 -6.02 8.67 9.64
C ALA A 68 -4.81 7.78 9.95
N ILE A 69 -3.63 8.39 10.06
CA ILE A 69 -2.36 7.71 10.26
C ILE A 69 -1.61 8.37 11.40
N THR A 70 -0.98 7.56 12.26
CA THR A 70 -0.09 8.04 13.32
C THR A 70 1.37 7.89 12.92
N LEU A 71 2.23 8.70 13.50
CA LEU A 71 3.68 8.64 13.28
C LEU A 71 4.23 7.24 13.60
N GLY A 72 5.05 6.69 12.72
CA GLY A 72 5.67 5.38 12.87
C GLY A 72 4.75 4.19 12.60
N GLN A 73 3.53 4.42 12.16
CA GLN A 73 2.57 3.35 11.87
C GLN A 73 2.94 2.62 10.59
N ALA A 74 2.85 1.28 10.61
CA ALA A 74 3.00 0.44 9.44
C ALA A 74 1.82 0.62 8.48
N LEU A 75 2.10 0.72 7.19
CA LEU A 75 1.12 1.08 6.17
C LEU A 75 1.00 0.01 5.08
N ILE A 76 -0.23 -0.17 4.62
CA ILE A 76 -0.60 -1.04 3.50
C ILE A 76 -1.38 -0.24 2.45
N ALA A 77 -1.52 -0.78 1.24
CA ALA A 77 -2.39 -0.18 0.23
C ALA A 77 -3.87 -0.50 0.51
N ASP A 78 -4.75 0.47 0.26
CA ASP A 78 -6.19 0.26 0.18
C ASP A 78 -6.61 -0.20 -1.25
N THR A 79 -7.92 -0.31 -1.49
CA THR A 79 -8.46 -0.71 -2.81
C THR A 79 -8.35 0.36 -3.90
N GLN A 80 -7.85 1.55 -3.58
CA GLN A 80 -7.60 2.66 -4.51
C GLN A 80 -6.11 2.97 -4.66
N GLY A 81 -5.22 2.19 -4.01
CA GLY A 81 -3.79 2.40 -4.01
C GLY A 81 -3.30 3.48 -3.05
N ARG A 82 -4.18 4.07 -2.23
CA ARG A 82 -3.80 5.01 -1.15
C ARG A 82 -3.30 4.21 0.05
N LEU A 83 -2.59 4.86 0.95
CA LEU A 83 -2.02 4.18 2.11
C LEU A 83 -2.92 4.31 3.33
N ILE A 84 -3.13 3.18 4.00
CA ILE A 84 -3.90 3.05 5.25
C ILE A 84 -3.09 2.29 6.28
N PRO A 85 -3.42 2.42 7.58
CA PRO A 85 -2.79 1.61 8.62
C PRO A 85 -2.93 0.10 8.36
N ALA A 86 -1.85 -0.66 8.57
CA ALA A 86 -1.91 -2.11 8.59
C ALA A 86 -2.78 -2.59 9.75
N THR A 87 -3.60 -3.60 9.53
CA THR A 87 -4.49 -4.12 10.58
C THR A 87 -3.75 -4.96 11.62
N SER A 88 -2.63 -5.57 11.22
CA SER A 88 -1.72 -6.36 12.07
C SER A 88 -2.36 -7.56 12.78
N ALA A 89 -3.65 -7.78 12.61
CA ALA A 89 -4.39 -8.89 13.20
C ALA A 89 -4.93 -9.81 12.10
N LEU A 90 -5.15 -11.07 12.44
CA LEU A 90 -5.97 -11.94 11.60
C LEU A 90 -7.38 -11.36 11.60
N HIS A 91 -7.70 -10.67 10.53
CA HIS A 91 -8.91 -9.87 10.42
C HIS A 91 -9.89 -10.52 9.44
N ILE A 92 -11.14 -10.62 9.86
CA ILE A 92 -12.24 -11.03 8.98
C ILE A 92 -13.09 -9.78 8.74
N ALA A 93 -12.99 -9.22 7.54
CA ALA A 93 -13.81 -8.09 7.14
C ALA A 93 -15.31 -8.48 7.10
N ALA A 94 -16.19 -7.50 7.22
CA ALA A 94 -17.63 -7.75 7.10
C ALA A 94 -17.94 -8.36 5.72
N GLY A 95 -18.55 -9.56 5.71
CA GLY A 95 -18.86 -10.30 4.49
C GLY A 95 -17.73 -11.20 3.96
N ALA A 96 -16.56 -11.21 4.61
CA ALA A 96 -15.49 -12.14 4.26
C ALA A 96 -15.76 -13.57 4.72
N THR A 97 -15.00 -14.53 4.17
CA THR A 97 -15.09 -15.94 4.58
C THR A 97 -14.54 -16.12 5.99
N ALA A 98 -15.32 -16.67 6.89
CA ALA A 98 -14.86 -16.97 8.25
C ALA A 98 -13.67 -17.94 8.23
N VAL A 99 -12.71 -17.69 9.11
CA VAL A 99 -11.58 -18.63 9.33
C VAL A 99 -12.14 -19.83 10.10
N THR A 100 -12.02 -21.02 9.52
CA THR A 100 -12.47 -22.27 10.14
C THR A 100 -11.34 -23.27 10.18
N SER A 101 -11.40 -24.21 11.14
CA SER A 101 -10.50 -25.34 11.19
C SER A 101 -11.23 -26.60 10.71
N SER A 102 -10.64 -27.30 9.75
CA SER A 102 -11.16 -28.59 9.27
C SER A 102 -10.55 -29.79 9.98
N ALA A 103 -9.58 -29.56 10.85
CA ALA A 103 -8.95 -30.60 11.67
C ALA A 103 -9.31 -30.43 13.16
N ALA A 104 -9.47 -31.53 13.87
CA ALA A 104 -9.83 -31.53 15.30
C ALA A 104 -8.77 -30.82 16.18
N ASN A 105 -7.51 -30.76 15.73
CA ASN A 105 -6.41 -30.05 16.42
C ASN A 105 -6.21 -28.60 15.95
N GLY A 106 -7.04 -28.07 15.07
CA GLY A 106 -6.88 -26.73 14.51
C GLY A 106 -5.71 -26.55 13.54
N ALA A 107 -5.08 -27.63 13.07
CA ALA A 107 -3.90 -27.56 12.22
C ALA A 107 -4.18 -27.12 10.77
N ILE A 108 -5.43 -27.30 10.31
CA ILE A 108 -5.86 -26.89 8.95
C ILE A 108 -6.87 -25.77 9.08
N LEU A 109 -6.50 -24.59 8.60
CA LEU A 109 -7.36 -23.40 8.56
C LEU A 109 -7.81 -23.14 7.13
N THR A 110 -9.08 -22.76 6.97
CA THR A 110 -9.65 -22.32 5.70
C THR A 110 -10.43 -21.01 5.90
N GLY A 111 -10.42 -20.16 4.90
CA GLY A 111 -11.04 -18.83 4.97
C GLY A 111 -10.11 -17.76 5.53
N GLY A 112 -10.66 -16.57 5.78
CA GLY A 112 -9.92 -15.38 6.19
C GLY A 112 -9.39 -14.56 5.02
N ASP A 113 -8.75 -13.45 5.34
CA ASP A 113 -8.18 -12.54 4.36
C ASP A 113 -6.76 -12.93 3.96
N ALA A 114 -6.34 -12.51 2.77
CA ALA A 114 -4.97 -12.70 2.31
C ALA A 114 -3.97 -11.92 3.20
N PRO A 115 -2.70 -12.38 3.32
CA PRO A 115 -1.69 -11.64 4.07
C PRO A 115 -1.52 -10.21 3.56
N GLU A 116 -1.36 -9.27 4.49
CA GLU A 116 -1.09 -7.86 4.17
C GLU A 116 0.40 -7.64 3.89
N PHE A 117 0.70 -6.93 2.81
CA PHE A 117 2.06 -6.49 2.50
C PHE A 117 2.29 -5.08 3.00
N VAL A 118 3.08 -4.94 4.06
CA VAL A 118 3.50 -3.63 4.59
C VAL A 118 4.42 -2.96 3.58
N ILE A 119 4.04 -1.75 3.15
CA ILE A 119 4.78 -0.95 2.17
C ILE A 119 5.87 -0.14 2.85
N GLY A 120 5.56 0.43 4.00
CA GLY A 120 6.47 1.30 4.73
C GLY A 120 5.92 1.77 6.05
N ASP A 121 6.63 2.69 6.68
CA ASP A 121 6.27 3.30 7.95
C ASP A 121 6.05 4.81 7.78
N ALA A 122 5.04 5.33 8.45
CA ALA A 122 4.72 6.75 8.39
C ALA A 122 5.78 7.62 9.08
N LEU A 123 6.35 8.57 8.34
CA LEU A 123 7.24 9.60 8.88
C LEU A 123 6.48 10.86 9.30
N GLN A 124 5.21 10.95 8.95
CA GLN A 124 4.32 12.07 9.29
C GLN A 124 2.93 11.51 9.65
N PRO A 125 2.19 12.16 10.55
CA PRO A 125 0.80 11.81 10.82
C PRO A 125 -0.12 12.39 9.73
N ALA A 126 -1.31 11.79 9.59
CA ALA A 126 -2.42 12.30 8.80
C ALA A 126 -3.71 12.27 9.62
N ALA A 127 -4.53 13.31 9.53
CA ALA A 127 -5.81 13.38 10.24
C ALA A 127 -6.91 12.55 9.55
N GLY A 128 -6.76 12.28 8.24
CA GLY A 128 -7.75 11.53 7.47
C GLY A 128 -7.29 11.16 6.08
N ALA A 129 -8.24 10.75 5.27
CA ALA A 129 -8.00 10.42 3.86
C ALA A 129 -7.76 11.67 3.00
N GLY A 130 -6.97 11.52 1.93
CA GLY A 130 -6.68 12.58 0.96
C GLY A 130 -5.56 13.52 1.36
N GLU A 131 -4.87 13.27 2.46
CA GLU A 131 -3.66 14.00 2.84
C GLU A 131 -2.43 13.35 2.19
N PHE A 132 -1.36 14.14 2.02
CA PHE A 132 -0.09 13.65 1.53
C PHE A 132 0.93 13.65 2.66
N ILE A 133 1.53 12.49 2.93
CA ILE A 133 2.55 12.30 3.96
C ILE A 133 3.79 11.63 3.38
N GLU A 134 4.93 11.84 4.03
CA GLU A 134 6.15 11.10 3.70
C GLU A 134 6.21 9.80 4.50
N ILE A 135 6.61 8.73 3.82
CA ILE A 135 6.80 7.40 4.42
C ILE A 135 8.20 6.89 4.15
N LEU A 136 8.70 6.03 5.02
CA LEU A 136 9.91 5.24 4.82
C LEU A 136 9.53 3.88 4.23
N LEU A 137 9.99 3.59 3.01
CA LEU A 137 9.69 2.31 2.35
C LEU A 137 10.47 1.16 3.00
N ARG A 138 9.78 0.05 3.23
CA ARG A 138 10.36 -1.19 3.77
C ARG A 138 10.68 -2.16 2.63
N ARG A 139 11.86 -2.03 2.06
CA ARG A 139 12.39 -2.99 1.08
C ARG A 139 13.91 -3.05 1.12
#